data_729344234006327759d96660684eb699
#
_entry.id   729344234006327759d96660684eb699
#
_cell.length_a   1.000
_cell.length_b   1.000
_cell.length_c   1.000
_cell.angle_alpha   90.00
_cell.angle_beta   90.00
_cell.angle_gamma   90.00
#
_symmetry.space_group_name_H-M   'P 1'
#
loop_
_entity.id
_entity.type
_entity.pdbx_description
1 polymer ?
#
loop_
_entity_poly.entity_id
_entity_poly.type
_entity_poly.pdbx_seq_one_letter_code
_entity_poly.pdbx_strand_id
1 'polypeptide(L)'
;MDEALERTIIAIHRSPRQCAIVAAGTGSQALAWLIRVPGASHTLLEARLPYARASLRDFLGQHAKHCVSAETATAMARWSLSRALELREGDVPVLGVGCTGALSTTRPRRGMHGIELAILSPGGGPESERQVHYALRLEKGARARGEEEEACSLLLIHALALACGVIPGFTLPLLAGDEVRHEGDLSPLTDLLQGRARHILISQDGSALADAMVMGGVLPGAFNPLHEGHRRLAEVASELLRAPVTFELSVENVDKRALTEEEALRRAQQFWGWAPVALTRAPTFREKARLLPGCTFIVGYDTAVRIVAERYYASAADMQEALREIRDAGCHFLVAGRAREGTFHTLADVPLPEEFRSLFQEIPPALFRLDLSSTELRARQHDDAVANPERLRPDA
;
A
#
# COMPACT_ATOMS: atom_id res chain seq x y z
N MET A 1 5.18 -4.81 21.28
CA MET A 1 5.37 -4.44 19.86
C MET A 1 5.40 -5.75 19.11
N ASP A 2 4.51 -5.92 18.17
CA ASP A 2 4.46 -7.11 17.31
C ASP A 2 5.51 -7.06 16.20
N GLU A 3 5.72 -8.18 15.50
CA GLU A 3 6.73 -8.30 14.44
C GLU A 3 6.44 -7.40 13.25
N ALA A 4 5.17 -7.21 12.87
CA ALA A 4 4.78 -6.40 11.72
C ALA A 4 5.06 -4.91 11.96
N LEU A 5 4.80 -4.42 13.17
CA LEU A 5 5.12 -3.06 13.59
C LEU A 5 6.65 -2.85 13.61
N GLU A 6 7.41 -3.79 14.19
CA GLU A 6 8.87 -3.70 14.26
C GLU A 6 9.50 -3.64 12.85
N ARG A 7 9.09 -4.53 11.95
CA ARG A 7 9.55 -4.53 10.56
C ARG A 7 9.16 -3.26 9.81
N THR A 8 7.95 -2.72 10.05
CA THR A 8 7.53 -1.43 9.47
C THR A 8 8.47 -0.30 9.92
N ILE A 9 8.82 -0.26 11.20
CA ILE A 9 9.75 0.74 11.73
C ILE A 9 11.16 0.56 11.15
N ILE A 10 11.63 -0.68 10.98
CA ILE A 10 12.90 -0.97 10.29
C ILE A 10 12.87 -0.41 8.87
N ALA A 11 11.78 -0.60 8.13
CA ALA A 11 11.63 -0.06 6.78
C ALA A 11 11.61 1.48 6.78
N ILE A 12 10.93 2.12 7.75
CA ILE A 12 11.00 3.57 7.96
C ILE A 12 12.45 4.02 8.16
N HIS A 13 13.22 3.33 9.00
CA HIS A 13 14.63 3.68 9.27
C HIS A 13 15.57 3.44 8.09
N ARG A 14 15.19 2.60 7.15
CA ARG A 14 15.90 2.38 5.88
C ARG A 14 15.51 3.36 4.79
N SER A 15 14.40 4.09 4.96
CA SER A 15 13.99 5.10 3.99
C SER A 15 15.00 6.26 3.96
N PRO A 16 15.11 6.97 2.84
CA PRO A 16 16.01 8.12 2.76
C PRO A 16 15.48 9.36 3.48
N ARG A 17 14.34 9.26 4.16
CA ARG A 17 13.66 10.42 4.78
C ARG A 17 14.00 10.54 6.25
N GLN A 18 14.24 11.77 6.68
CA GLN A 18 14.42 12.13 8.09
C GLN A 18 13.24 12.94 8.60
N CYS A 19 12.99 12.98 9.89
CA CYS A 19 11.88 13.74 10.46
C CYS A 19 12.22 14.37 11.81
N ALA A 20 11.56 15.49 12.09
CA ALA A 20 11.38 15.99 13.44
C ALA A 20 9.90 15.80 13.83
N ILE A 21 9.64 15.45 15.08
CA ILE A 21 8.32 15.11 15.59
C ILE A 21 7.97 15.94 16.81
N VAL A 22 6.79 16.55 16.81
CA VAL A 22 6.22 17.21 17.99
C VAL A 22 4.91 16.54 18.35
N ALA A 23 4.80 16.04 19.59
CA ALA A 23 3.64 15.30 20.07
C ALA A 23 3.10 15.92 21.37
N ALA A 24 1.79 16.15 21.47
CA ALA A 24 1.13 16.72 22.63
C ALA A 24 -0.12 15.93 23.03
N GLY A 25 -0.13 15.38 24.23
CA GLY A 25 -1.27 14.67 24.81
C GLY A 25 -1.42 13.20 24.40
N THR A 26 -0.79 12.77 23.30
CA THR A 26 -0.69 11.37 22.80
C THR A 26 0.51 11.22 21.86
N GLY A 27 0.78 10.01 21.38
CA GLY A 27 1.85 9.71 20.43
C GLY A 27 3.21 9.43 21.08
N SER A 28 3.27 9.41 22.40
CA SER A 28 4.51 9.12 23.14
C SER A 28 5.01 7.70 22.93
N GLN A 29 4.11 6.75 22.79
CA GLN A 29 4.47 5.34 22.54
C GLN A 29 5.06 5.15 21.14
N ALA A 30 4.60 5.89 20.14
CA ALA A 30 5.20 5.88 18.80
C ALA A 30 6.67 6.34 18.86
N LEU A 31 6.97 7.40 19.61
CA LEU A 31 8.35 7.85 19.80
C LEU A 31 9.21 6.78 20.49
N ALA A 32 8.66 6.14 21.52
CA ALA A 32 9.34 5.06 22.20
C ALA A 32 9.63 3.87 21.28
N TRP A 33 8.70 3.51 20.41
CA TRP A 33 8.90 2.45 19.42
C TRP A 33 9.96 2.82 18.38
N LEU A 34 9.91 4.03 17.82
CA LEU A 34 10.91 4.51 16.86
C LEU A 34 12.33 4.45 17.46
N ILE A 35 12.50 4.92 18.71
CA ILE A 35 13.81 4.93 19.36
C ILE A 35 14.28 3.53 19.76
N ARG A 36 13.36 2.63 20.12
CA ARG A 36 13.67 1.26 20.54
C ARG A 36 14.22 0.39 19.40
N VAL A 37 13.76 0.63 18.16
CA VAL A 37 14.19 -0.14 16.99
C VAL A 37 15.53 0.43 16.49
N PRO A 38 16.56 -0.43 16.26
CA PRO A 38 17.85 0.02 15.74
C PRO A 38 17.73 0.77 14.40
N GLY A 39 18.45 1.86 14.23
CA GLY A 39 18.41 2.72 13.05
C GLY A 39 17.70 4.05 13.24
N ALA A 40 17.18 4.34 14.43
CA ALA A 40 16.46 5.59 14.74
C ALA A 40 17.25 6.85 14.34
N SER A 41 18.58 6.87 14.47
CA SER A 41 19.45 8.00 14.08
C SER A 41 19.41 8.32 12.58
N HIS A 42 19.00 7.38 11.73
CA HIS A 42 18.85 7.63 10.29
C HIS A 42 17.56 8.37 9.96
N THR A 43 16.56 8.33 10.87
CA THR A 43 15.23 8.87 10.61
C THR A 43 14.88 10.03 11.53
N LEU A 44 15.12 9.88 12.85
CA LEU A 44 14.66 10.84 13.85
C LEU A 44 15.75 11.87 14.16
N LEU A 45 15.51 13.12 13.74
CA LEU A 45 16.40 14.24 14.02
C LEU A 45 16.15 14.84 15.41
N GLU A 46 14.88 15.04 15.75
CA GLU A 46 14.46 15.61 17.04
C GLU A 46 13.04 15.18 17.39
N ALA A 47 12.74 14.98 18.68
CA ALA A 47 11.39 14.78 19.19
C ALA A 47 11.11 15.70 20.37
N ARG A 48 9.93 16.35 20.40
CA ARG A 48 9.48 17.22 21.50
C ARG A 48 8.10 16.84 21.99
N LEU A 49 7.90 16.99 23.31
CA LEU A 49 6.65 16.67 24.01
C LEU A 49 6.16 17.87 24.84
N PRO A 50 5.59 18.92 24.23
CA PRO A 50 5.01 20.05 24.97
C PRO A 50 3.67 19.64 25.62
N TYR A 51 3.74 18.97 26.77
CA TYR A 51 2.58 18.31 27.40
C TYR A 51 1.64 19.27 28.11
N ALA A 52 2.18 20.24 28.85
CA ALA A 52 1.35 21.26 29.54
C ALA A 52 0.82 22.29 28.53
N ARG A 53 -0.40 22.83 28.78
CA ARG A 53 -0.94 23.91 27.93
C ARG A 53 -0.02 25.13 27.83
N ALA A 54 0.66 25.49 28.92
CA ALA A 54 1.65 26.56 28.94
C ALA A 54 2.83 26.21 28.01
N SER A 55 3.37 24.98 28.10
CA SER A 55 4.46 24.51 27.26
C SER A 55 4.07 24.49 25.77
N LEU A 56 2.85 24.04 25.44
CA LEU A 56 2.36 24.07 24.06
C LEU A 56 2.21 25.51 23.54
N ARG A 57 1.70 26.42 24.36
CA ARG A 57 1.60 27.85 24.03
C ARG A 57 2.96 28.48 23.80
N ASP A 58 3.91 28.23 24.67
CA ASP A 58 5.28 28.77 24.57
C ASP A 58 5.97 28.19 23.32
N PHE A 59 5.74 26.89 23.03
CA PHE A 59 6.23 26.22 21.84
C PHE A 59 5.69 26.84 20.54
N LEU A 60 4.37 27.15 20.47
CA LEU A 60 3.73 27.71 19.28
C LEU A 60 3.90 29.24 19.17
N GLY A 61 4.41 29.91 20.21
CA GLY A 61 4.54 31.37 20.24
C GLY A 61 3.21 32.15 20.28
N GLN A 62 2.09 31.43 20.42
CA GLN A 62 0.74 32.00 20.42
C GLN A 62 -0.27 31.10 21.16
N HIS A 63 -1.41 31.67 21.52
CA HIS A 63 -2.51 30.89 22.09
C HIS A 63 -3.18 30.01 20.99
N ALA A 64 -3.03 28.71 21.09
CA ALA A 64 -3.85 27.80 20.32
C ALA A 64 -5.32 27.95 20.79
N LYS A 65 -6.24 28.26 19.88
CA LYS A 65 -7.67 28.39 20.17
C LYS A 65 -8.23 27.07 20.71
N HIS A 66 -7.76 25.97 20.14
CA HIS A 66 -8.03 24.59 20.57
C HIS A 66 -6.72 23.81 20.60
N CYS A 67 -6.40 23.18 21.74
CA CYS A 67 -5.16 22.40 21.85
C CYS A 67 -5.18 21.13 20.96
N VAL A 68 -6.36 20.56 20.70
CA VAL A 68 -6.54 19.39 19.81
C VAL A 68 -7.37 19.85 18.63
N SER A 69 -6.70 20.11 17.53
CA SER A 69 -7.31 20.51 16.26
C SER A 69 -6.33 20.31 15.10
N ALA A 70 -6.85 20.23 13.87
CA ALA A 70 -6.07 20.16 12.65
C ALA A 70 -5.08 21.33 12.53
N GLU A 71 -5.52 22.54 12.86
CA GLU A 71 -4.69 23.75 12.80
C GLU A 71 -3.50 23.66 13.77
N THR A 72 -3.73 23.14 14.98
CA THR A 72 -2.66 22.96 15.98
C THR A 72 -1.68 21.89 15.53
N ALA A 73 -2.16 20.74 15.02
CA ALA A 73 -1.31 19.69 14.47
C ALA A 73 -0.46 20.21 13.29
N THR A 74 -1.07 20.97 12.37
CA THR A 74 -0.38 21.58 11.23
C THR A 74 0.68 22.61 11.68
N ALA A 75 0.37 23.44 12.66
CA ALA A 75 1.35 24.40 13.21
C ALA A 75 2.55 23.69 13.84
N MET A 76 2.30 22.59 14.58
CA MET A 76 3.36 21.74 15.15
C MET A 76 4.19 21.07 14.05
N ALA A 77 3.55 20.55 13.00
CA ALA A 77 4.22 19.92 11.87
C ALA A 77 5.08 20.92 11.08
N ARG A 78 4.60 22.16 10.90
CA ARG A 78 5.37 23.22 10.22
C ARG A 78 6.60 23.62 11.01
N TRP A 79 6.46 23.76 12.33
CA TRP A 79 7.62 23.98 13.20
C TRP A 79 8.61 22.82 13.08
N SER A 80 8.10 21.57 13.13
CA SER A 80 8.93 20.37 12.99
C SER A 80 9.64 20.33 11.64
N LEU A 81 8.96 20.71 10.54
CA LEU A 81 9.57 20.75 9.21
C LEU A 81 10.70 21.78 9.14
N SER A 82 10.47 23.00 9.67
CA SER A 82 11.52 24.04 9.76
C SER A 82 12.75 23.50 10.54
N ARG A 83 12.48 22.84 11.67
CA ARG A 83 13.52 22.28 12.51
C ARG A 83 14.27 21.13 11.82
N ALA A 84 13.58 20.27 11.10
CA ALA A 84 14.20 19.20 10.33
C ALA A 84 15.09 19.72 9.20
N LEU A 85 14.67 20.80 8.53
CA LEU A 85 15.49 21.50 7.52
C LEU A 85 16.78 22.10 8.09
N GLU A 86 16.75 22.59 9.34
CA GLU A 86 17.93 23.11 10.04
C GLU A 86 18.90 22.00 10.47
N LEU A 87 18.37 20.83 10.88
CA LEU A 87 19.15 19.75 11.47
C LEU A 87 19.69 18.76 10.46
N ARG A 88 19.10 18.69 9.25
CA ARG A 88 19.54 17.72 8.23
C ARG A 88 20.98 18.01 7.76
N GLU A 89 21.71 16.95 7.46
CA GLU A 89 22.99 17.04 6.83
C GLU A 89 22.85 16.86 5.31
N GLY A 90 23.29 17.82 4.53
CA GLY A 90 23.15 17.78 3.07
C GLY A 90 21.70 17.94 2.59
N ASP A 91 21.37 17.33 1.46
CA ASP A 91 20.09 17.50 0.78
C ASP A 91 19.13 16.30 1.00
N VAL A 92 19.17 15.74 2.23
CA VAL A 92 18.29 14.62 2.61
C VAL A 92 16.84 15.09 2.67
N PRO A 93 15.88 14.33 2.10
CA PRO A 93 14.46 14.65 2.21
C PRO A 93 13.99 14.60 3.65
N VAL A 94 13.25 15.63 4.08
CA VAL A 94 12.79 15.75 5.47
C VAL A 94 11.28 15.84 5.58
N LEU A 95 10.77 15.42 6.74
CA LEU A 95 9.38 15.51 7.14
C LEU A 95 9.25 16.28 8.46
N GLY A 96 8.23 17.11 8.55
CA GLY A 96 7.77 17.69 9.82
C GLY A 96 6.52 16.98 10.29
N VAL A 97 6.54 16.43 11.49
CA VAL A 97 5.41 15.71 12.08
C VAL A 97 4.88 16.46 13.30
N GLY A 98 3.59 16.74 13.31
CA GLY A 98 2.90 17.35 14.43
C GLY A 98 1.68 16.54 14.82
N CYS A 99 1.58 16.08 16.05
CA CYS A 99 0.40 15.43 16.54
C CYS A 99 -0.08 16.00 17.87
N THR A 100 -1.38 16.12 18.01
CA THR A 100 -2.02 16.54 19.24
C THR A 100 -3.25 15.71 19.51
N GLY A 101 -3.45 15.31 20.77
CA GLY A 101 -4.56 14.43 21.07
C GLY A 101 -5.09 14.58 22.49
N ALA A 102 -6.22 13.93 22.71
CA ALA A 102 -6.87 13.86 23.99
C ALA A 102 -7.36 12.43 24.23
N LEU A 103 -6.96 11.86 25.33
CA LEU A 103 -7.29 10.50 25.75
C LEU A 103 -8.12 10.51 27.02
N SER A 104 -8.63 9.36 27.44
CA SER A 104 -9.34 9.17 28.69
C SER A 104 -8.50 9.64 29.89
N THR A 105 -9.16 10.25 30.86
CA THR A 105 -8.56 10.75 32.11
C THR A 105 -9.41 10.30 33.27
N THR A 106 -8.82 10.37 34.49
CA THR A 106 -9.53 10.05 35.75
C THR A 106 -10.82 10.85 35.95
N ARG A 107 -10.92 12.06 35.34
CA ARG A 107 -12.14 12.84 35.33
C ARG A 107 -12.79 12.77 33.94
N PRO A 108 -14.10 12.47 33.83
CA PRO A 108 -14.79 12.40 32.56
C PRO A 108 -14.62 13.73 31.76
N ARG A 109 -14.18 13.62 30.51
CA ARG A 109 -14.04 14.76 29.59
C ARG A 109 -15.25 14.86 28.67
N ARG A 110 -15.72 16.09 28.40
CA ARG A 110 -16.79 16.34 27.43
C ARG A 110 -16.29 16.27 25.97
N GLY A 111 -15.01 16.59 25.73
CA GLY A 111 -14.39 16.59 24.41
C GLY A 111 -14.18 15.19 23.83
N MET A 112 -13.82 15.10 22.56
CA MET A 112 -13.50 13.83 21.89
C MET A 112 -12.25 13.17 22.47
N HIS A 113 -12.16 11.85 22.35
CA HIS A 113 -10.93 11.08 22.50
C HIS A 113 -10.35 10.79 21.12
N GLY A 114 -9.03 10.89 20.98
CA GLY A 114 -8.34 10.63 19.73
C GLY A 114 -7.17 11.58 19.45
N ILE A 115 -6.76 11.65 18.20
CA ILE A 115 -5.58 12.38 17.72
C ILE A 115 -5.91 13.17 16.45
N GLU A 116 -5.30 14.35 16.33
CA GLU A 116 -5.10 15.09 15.09
C GLU A 116 -3.61 15.07 14.77
N LEU A 117 -3.27 14.62 13.58
CA LEU A 117 -1.91 14.40 13.10
C LEU A 117 -1.73 15.10 11.77
N ALA A 118 -0.67 15.87 11.62
CA ALA A 118 -0.25 16.46 10.35
C ALA A 118 1.18 16.05 10.04
N ILE A 119 1.46 15.73 8.78
CA ILE A 119 2.82 15.51 8.26
C ILE A 119 3.01 16.43 7.06
N LEU A 120 4.11 17.18 7.07
CA LEU A 120 4.48 18.10 6.01
C LEU A 120 5.82 17.69 5.40
N SER A 121 5.97 17.92 4.12
CA SER A 121 7.22 17.78 3.35
C SER A 121 7.42 19.00 2.46
N PRO A 122 8.66 19.42 2.16
CA PRO A 122 8.89 20.42 1.13
C PRO A 122 8.25 19.97 -0.20
N GLY A 123 7.62 20.89 -0.91
CA GLY A 123 7.06 20.68 -2.24
C GLY A 123 8.06 20.97 -3.35
N GLY A 124 7.59 20.98 -4.60
CA GLY A 124 8.43 21.22 -5.78
C GLY A 124 8.84 22.67 -6.02
N GLY A 125 8.53 23.61 -5.13
CA GLY A 125 8.87 25.02 -5.20
C GLY A 125 9.23 25.60 -3.84
N PRO A 126 9.89 26.80 -3.81
CA PRO A 126 10.47 27.35 -2.58
C PRO A 126 9.48 27.61 -1.45
N GLU A 127 8.20 27.78 -1.75
CA GLU A 127 7.14 28.04 -0.75
C GLU A 127 6.03 26.96 -0.79
N SER A 128 6.18 25.89 -1.59
CA SER A 128 5.18 24.83 -1.66
C SER A 128 5.47 23.74 -0.63
N GLU A 129 4.43 23.34 0.08
CA GLU A 129 4.45 22.21 1.01
C GLU A 129 3.48 21.14 0.49
N ARG A 130 3.90 19.88 0.56
CA ARG A 130 2.98 18.75 0.48
C ARG A 130 2.58 18.37 1.89
N GLN A 131 1.34 18.04 2.10
CA GLN A 131 0.83 17.71 3.43
C GLN A 131 -0.14 16.53 3.39
N VAL A 132 -0.20 15.84 4.51
CA VAL A 132 -1.28 14.92 4.84
C VAL A 132 -1.74 15.17 6.27
N HIS A 133 -3.04 15.12 6.47
CA HIS A 133 -3.69 15.24 7.76
C HIS A 133 -4.48 13.97 8.06
N TYR A 134 -4.36 13.47 9.28
CA TYR A 134 -5.15 12.34 9.80
C TYR A 134 -5.88 12.77 11.06
N ALA A 135 -7.13 12.36 11.21
CA ALA A 135 -7.91 12.47 12.42
C ALA A 135 -8.42 11.08 12.82
N LEU A 136 -8.14 10.65 14.04
CA LEU A 136 -8.74 9.46 14.62
C LEU A 136 -9.63 9.89 15.79
N ARG A 137 -10.89 9.53 15.72
CA ARG A 137 -11.87 9.65 16.79
C ARG A 137 -12.14 8.28 17.38
N LEU A 138 -11.89 8.15 18.66
CA LEU A 138 -12.06 6.89 19.39
C LEU A 138 -13.43 6.84 20.06
N GLU A 139 -14.06 5.69 20.05
CA GLU A 139 -15.27 5.41 20.81
C GLU A 139 -14.99 5.54 22.31
N LYS A 140 -15.73 6.44 22.97
CA LYS A 140 -15.50 6.74 24.38
C LYS A 140 -15.91 5.58 25.27
N GLY A 141 -15.01 5.22 26.18
CA GLY A 141 -15.25 4.19 27.18
C GLY A 141 -15.10 2.74 26.65
N ALA A 142 -14.82 2.59 25.36
CA ALA A 142 -14.56 1.29 24.77
C ALA A 142 -13.14 0.76 25.04
N ARG A 143 -12.21 1.67 25.44
CA ARG A 143 -10.80 1.33 25.71
C ARG A 143 -10.32 1.97 27.00
N ALA A 144 -9.35 1.32 27.64
CA ALA A 144 -8.52 1.93 28.67
C ALA A 144 -7.57 2.99 28.05
N ARG A 145 -7.06 3.93 28.86
CA ARG A 145 -6.17 4.98 28.38
C ARG A 145 -4.93 4.46 27.63
N GLY A 146 -4.35 3.36 28.08
CA GLY A 146 -3.19 2.77 27.41
C GLY A 146 -3.50 2.26 26.02
N GLU A 147 -4.68 1.66 25.84
CA GLU A 147 -5.16 1.18 24.54
C GLU A 147 -5.53 2.34 23.59
N GLU A 148 -6.08 3.46 24.13
CA GLU A 148 -6.29 4.69 23.35
C GLU A 148 -4.95 5.28 22.88
N GLU A 149 -3.93 5.31 23.76
CA GLU A 149 -2.57 5.78 23.42
C GLU A 149 -1.94 4.89 22.36
N GLU A 150 -2.09 3.57 22.47
CA GLU A 150 -1.59 2.61 21.48
C GLU A 150 -2.22 2.81 20.12
N ALA A 151 -3.55 2.93 20.04
CA ALA A 151 -4.26 3.17 18.79
C ALA A 151 -3.82 4.48 18.10
N CYS A 152 -3.66 5.55 18.88
CA CYS A 152 -3.16 6.84 18.38
C CYS A 152 -1.71 6.74 17.92
N SER A 153 -0.86 6.04 18.65
CA SER A 153 0.55 5.83 18.31
C SER A 153 0.72 4.95 17.08
N LEU A 154 -0.11 3.93 16.90
CA LEU A 154 -0.14 3.13 15.68
C LEU A 154 -0.54 3.96 14.46
N LEU A 155 -1.52 4.87 14.59
CA LEU A 155 -1.86 5.79 13.52
C LEU A 155 -0.68 6.71 13.15
N LEU A 156 0.08 7.21 14.14
CA LEU A 156 1.26 8.03 13.87
C LEU A 156 2.31 7.23 13.08
N ILE A 157 2.63 5.99 13.49
CA ILE A 157 3.57 5.14 12.75
C ILE A 157 3.05 4.80 11.37
N HIS A 158 1.75 4.50 11.21
CA HIS A 158 1.11 4.24 9.93
C HIS A 158 1.28 5.43 8.97
N ALA A 159 0.92 6.62 9.40
CA ALA A 159 1.04 7.85 8.60
C ALA A 159 2.51 8.18 8.27
N LEU A 160 3.42 8.03 9.24
CA LEU A 160 4.85 8.24 9.03
C LEU A 160 5.42 7.23 8.02
N ALA A 161 5.02 5.96 8.09
CA ALA A 161 5.42 4.93 7.14
C ALA A 161 5.03 5.33 5.70
N LEU A 162 3.76 5.68 5.48
CA LEU A 162 3.28 6.13 4.17
C LEU A 162 4.04 7.37 3.69
N ALA A 163 4.26 8.35 4.56
CA ALA A 163 5.05 9.54 4.23
C ALA A 163 6.53 9.21 3.96
N CYS A 164 7.07 8.14 4.53
CA CYS A 164 8.41 7.62 4.24
C CYS A 164 8.48 6.75 2.98
N GLY A 165 7.36 6.53 2.28
CA GLY A 165 7.30 5.63 1.13
C GLY A 165 7.28 4.16 1.55
N VAL A 166 6.72 3.83 2.70
CA VAL A 166 6.61 2.46 3.22
C VAL A 166 5.14 2.11 3.40
N ILE A 167 4.72 0.99 2.81
CA ILE A 167 3.41 0.41 3.07
C ILE A 167 3.48 -0.34 4.42
N PRO A 168 2.72 0.07 5.44
CA PRO A 168 2.80 -0.57 6.75
C PRO A 168 2.31 -2.02 6.72
N GLY A 169 3.01 -2.91 7.43
CA GLY A 169 2.68 -4.34 7.50
C GLY A 169 1.58 -4.68 8.51
N PHE A 170 1.00 -3.69 9.18
CA PHE A 170 -0.05 -3.85 10.18
C PHE A 170 -1.31 -3.05 9.82
N THR A 171 -2.43 -3.44 10.40
CA THR A 171 -3.70 -2.70 10.32
C THR A 171 -3.96 -1.96 11.63
N LEU A 172 -4.68 -0.83 11.55
CA LEU A 172 -5.08 -0.10 12.75
C LEU A 172 -6.14 -0.90 13.52
N PRO A 173 -6.03 -1.02 14.86
CA PRO A 173 -6.97 -1.77 15.69
C PRO A 173 -8.24 -0.95 15.97
N LEU A 174 -9.02 -0.69 14.91
CA LEU A 174 -10.23 0.12 15.00
C LEU A 174 -11.41 -0.70 15.50
N LEU A 175 -12.22 -0.12 16.39
CA LEU A 175 -13.52 -0.63 16.80
C LEU A 175 -14.62 -0.04 15.91
N ALA A 176 -15.81 -0.64 15.97
CA ALA A 176 -16.94 -0.23 15.13
C ALA A 176 -17.38 1.24 15.34
N GLY A 177 -17.15 1.80 16.52
CA GLY A 177 -17.45 3.19 16.86
C GLY A 177 -16.30 4.17 16.61
N ASP A 178 -15.15 3.70 16.10
CA ASP A 178 -14.01 4.56 15.76
C ASP A 178 -14.18 5.14 14.34
N GLU A 179 -13.65 6.33 14.14
CA GLU A 179 -13.66 7.00 12.85
C GLU A 179 -12.25 7.52 12.51
N VAL A 180 -11.70 7.05 11.40
CA VAL A 180 -10.46 7.57 10.82
C VAL A 180 -10.80 8.40 9.59
N ARG A 181 -10.24 9.60 9.51
CA ARG A 181 -10.26 10.45 8.32
C ARG A 181 -8.85 10.82 7.95
N HIS A 182 -8.57 10.90 6.66
CA HIS A 182 -7.34 11.49 6.17
C HIS A 182 -7.62 12.37 4.96
N GLU A 183 -6.80 13.39 4.80
CA GLU A 183 -6.85 14.33 3.68
C GLU A 183 -5.42 14.74 3.34
N GLY A 184 -5.08 14.75 2.07
CA GLY A 184 -3.77 15.17 1.59
C GLY A 184 -3.15 14.24 0.57
N ASP A 185 -1.85 14.46 0.25
CA ASP A 185 -1.22 13.88 -0.92
C ASP A 185 0.23 13.38 -0.66
N LEU A 186 0.55 12.98 0.54
CA LEU A 186 1.90 12.60 0.94
C LEU A 186 2.06 11.08 1.09
N SER A 187 1.78 10.33 0.01
CA SER A 187 2.10 8.90 -0.07
C SER A 187 2.42 8.49 -1.51
N PRO A 188 3.22 7.43 -1.75
CA PRO A 188 3.43 6.89 -3.09
C PRO A 188 2.13 6.42 -3.73
N LEU A 189 1.21 5.90 -2.93
CA LEU A 189 -0.09 5.43 -3.41
C LEU A 189 -0.95 6.58 -3.90
N THR A 190 -0.98 7.71 -3.19
CA THR A 190 -1.64 8.93 -3.65
C THR A 190 -0.99 9.46 -4.92
N ASP A 191 0.35 9.40 -5.03
CA ASP A 191 1.07 9.81 -6.24
C ASP A 191 0.65 8.96 -7.46
N LEU A 192 0.49 7.65 -7.28
CA LEU A 192 -0.03 6.76 -8.31
C LEU A 192 -1.48 7.11 -8.68
N LEU A 193 -2.38 7.21 -7.71
CA LEU A 193 -3.80 7.47 -7.95
C LEU A 193 -4.06 8.82 -8.62
N GLN A 194 -3.25 9.83 -8.32
CA GLN A 194 -3.31 11.16 -8.94
C GLN A 194 -2.50 11.27 -10.25
N GLY A 195 -1.85 10.18 -10.71
CA GLY A 195 -1.11 10.14 -11.96
C GLY A 195 0.24 10.85 -11.93
N ARG A 196 0.78 11.17 -10.76
CA ARG A 196 2.15 11.68 -10.60
C ARG A 196 3.21 10.59 -10.73
N ALA A 197 2.85 9.34 -10.48
CA ALA A 197 3.64 8.16 -10.79
C ALA A 197 2.86 7.27 -11.78
N ARG A 198 3.57 6.58 -12.68
CA ARG A 198 2.97 5.63 -13.62
C ARG A 198 2.70 4.29 -12.98
N HIS A 199 3.57 3.87 -12.07
CA HIS A 199 3.43 2.71 -11.21
C HIS A 199 4.26 2.88 -9.93
N ILE A 200 3.98 2.05 -8.94
CA ILE A 200 4.81 1.90 -7.75
C ILE A 200 5.17 0.43 -7.56
N LEU A 201 6.43 0.16 -7.31
CA LEU A 201 6.91 -1.18 -6.94
C LEU A 201 7.05 -1.22 -5.41
N ILE A 202 6.31 -2.10 -4.78
CA ILE A 202 6.34 -2.35 -3.34
C ILE A 202 7.14 -3.63 -3.10
N SER A 203 8.23 -3.51 -2.37
CA SER A 203 9.09 -4.61 -1.97
C SER A 203 8.49 -5.43 -0.82
N GLN A 204 9.09 -6.58 -0.49
CA GLN A 204 8.63 -7.45 0.60
C GLN A 204 8.63 -6.77 1.98
N ASP A 205 9.50 -5.79 2.20
CA ASP A 205 9.58 -5.02 3.45
C ASP A 205 8.61 -3.83 3.48
N GLY A 206 7.76 -3.67 2.45
CA GLY A 206 6.82 -2.58 2.31
C GLY A 206 7.39 -1.32 1.66
N SER A 207 8.70 -1.24 1.39
CA SER A 207 9.31 -0.09 0.71
C SER A 207 8.70 0.09 -0.68
N ALA A 208 8.18 1.27 -0.98
CA ALA A 208 7.48 1.61 -2.22
C ALA A 208 8.27 2.64 -3.03
N LEU A 209 8.63 2.27 -4.25
CA LEU A 209 9.39 3.10 -5.18
C LEU A 209 8.56 3.42 -6.41
N ALA A 210 8.43 4.71 -6.72
CA ALA A 210 7.75 5.16 -7.93
C ALA A 210 8.62 4.89 -9.18
N ASP A 211 7.97 4.43 -10.24
CA ASP A 211 8.54 4.19 -11.56
C ASP A 211 9.84 3.33 -11.56
N ALA A 212 9.95 2.44 -10.57
CA ALA A 212 11.08 1.53 -10.44
C ALA A 212 11.04 0.45 -11.53
N MET A 213 12.23 0.02 -11.98
CA MET A 213 12.34 -1.05 -12.97
C MET A 213 11.81 -2.38 -12.42
N VAL A 214 10.92 -3.01 -13.17
CA VAL A 214 10.44 -4.38 -12.93
C VAL A 214 11.05 -5.29 -13.99
N MET A 215 11.59 -6.41 -13.58
CA MET A 215 12.22 -7.39 -14.48
C MET A 215 11.72 -8.80 -14.18
N GLY A 216 11.79 -9.69 -15.19
CA GLY A 216 11.41 -11.09 -15.04
C GLY A 216 9.93 -11.34 -15.29
N GLY A 217 9.30 -12.15 -14.43
CA GLY A 217 7.89 -12.48 -14.54
C GLY A 217 7.01 -11.42 -13.89
N VAL A 218 5.85 -11.15 -14.48
CA VAL A 218 4.79 -10.31 -13.91
C VAL A 218 3.50 -11.12 -13.87
N LEU A 219 2.92 -11.29 -12.69
CA LEU A 219 1.64 -11.97 -12.49
C LEU A 219 0.54 -10.95 -12.21
N PRO A 220 -0.26 -10.56 -13.24
CA PRO A 220 -1.37 -9.65 -13.06
C PRO A 220 -2.55 -10.32 -12.37
N GLY A 221 -3.21 -9.59 -11.46
CA GLY A 221 -4.40 -10.11 -10.81
C GLY A 221 -5.14 -9.09 -9.96
N ALA A 222 -6.38 -9.41 -9.61
CA ALA A 222 -7.17 -8.57 -8.70
C ALA A 222 -6.84 -8.83 -7.22
N PHE A 223 -6.35 -10.02 -6.89
CA PHE A 223 -5.96 -10.47 -5.54
C PHE A 223 -6.97 -10.11 -4.45
N ASN A 224 -8.23 -10.42 -4.71
CA ASN A 224 -9.32 -10.15 -3.78
C ASN A 224 -10.16 -11.42 -3.48
N PRO A 225 -9.64 -12.28 -2.58
CA PRO A 225 -8.33 -12.26 -1.93
C PRO A 225 -7.19 -12.89 -2.77
N LEU A 226 -5.95 -12.70 -2.30
CA LEU A 226 -4.81 -13.51 -2.68
C LEU A 226 -5.00 -14.93 -2.11
N HIS A 227 -4.66 -15.97 -2.88
CA HIS A 227 -4.82 -17.36 -2.47
C HIS A 227 -3.65 -18.24 -2.93
N GLU A 228 -3.58 -19.46 -2.42
CA GLU A 228 -2.49 -20.42 -2.65
C GLU A 228 -2.24 -20.68 -4.15
N GLY A 229 -3.29 -20.71 -4.97
CA GLY A 229 -3.13 -20.86 -6.41
C GLY A 229 -2.31 -19.75 -7.08
N HIS A 230 -2.43 -18.51 -6.60
CA HIS A 230 -1.59 -17.41 -7.09
C HIS A 230 -0.13 -17.59 -6.66
N ARG A 231 0.10 -18.03 -5.42
CA ARG A 231 1.44 -18.27 -4.88
C ARG A 231 2.14 -19.38 -5.65
N ARG A 232 1.48 -20.53 -5.81
CA ARG A 232 2.02 -21.67 -6.53
C ARG A 232 2.29 -21.35 -8.00
N LEU A 233 1.42 -20.56 -8.65
CA LEU A 233 1.63 -20.12 -10.03
C LEU A 233 2.88 -19.24 -10.15
N ALA A 234 3.10 -18.33 -9.21
CA ALA A 234 4.28 -17.45 -9.18
C ALA A 234 5.57 -18.26 -8.97
N GLU A 235 5.56 -19.27 -8.08
CA GLU A 235 6.70 -20.16 -7.84
C GLU A 235 7.09 -20.92 -9.10
N VAL A 236 6.13 -21.61 -9.72
CA VAL A 236 6.36 -22.39 -10.96
C VAL A 236 6.85 -21.49 -12.09
N ALA A 237 6.25 -20.30 -12.23
CA ALA A 237 6.69 -19.34 -13.24
C ALA A 237 8.12 -18.84 -12.97
N SER A 238 8.47 -18.57 -11.71
CA SER A 238 9.83 -18.16 -11.34
C SER A 238 10.88 -19.24 -11.67
N GLU A 239 10.55 -20.51 -11.42
CA GLU A 239 11.42 -21.65 -11.76
C GLU A 239 11.62 -21.76 -13.29
N LEU A 240 10.52 -21.68 -14.07
CA LEU A 240 10.56 -21.78 -15.53
C LEU A 240 11.31 -20.61 -16.17
N LEU A 241 11.08 -19.40 -15.71
CA LEU A 241 11.71 -18.18 -16.22
C LEU A 241 13.14 -18.01 -15.70
N ARG A 242 13.52 -18.71 -14.64
CA ARG A 242 14.78 -18.49 -13.88
C ARG A 242 14.96 -17.03 -13.51
N ALA A 243 13.86 -16.38 -13.15
CA ALA A 243 13.79 -14.96 -12.84
C ALA A 243 12.74 -14.71 -11.74
N PRO A 244 12.86 -13.63 -10.98
CA PRO A 244 11.86 -13.28 -9.97
C PRO A 244 10.49 -13.00 -10.62
N VAL A 245 9.43 -13.25 -9.85
CA VAL A 245 8.06 -12.88 -10.23
C VAL A 245 7.56 -11.76 -9.32
N THR A 246 7.12 -10.67 -9.95
CA THR A 246 6.43 -9.55 -9.30
C THR A 246 4.93 -9.70 -9.55
N PHE A 247 4.12 -9.61 -8.49
CA PHE A 247 2.67 -9.51 -8.64
C PHE A 247 2.31 -8.14 -9.19
N GLU A 248 1.22 -8.05 -9.96
CA GLU A 248 0.80 -6.75 -10.48
C GLU A 248 -0.69 -6.55 -10.24
N LEU A 249 -1.03 -5.41 -9.64
CA LEU A 249 -2.39 -4.97 -9.36
C LEU A 249 -2.65 -3.66 -10.09
N SER A 250 -3.51 -3.67 -11.11
CA SER A 250 -3.97 -2.42 -11.70
C SER A 250 -4.99 -1.73 -10.80
N VAL A 251 -4.72 -0.47 -10.43
CA VAL A 251 -5.68 0.37 -9.69
C VAL A 251 -6.80 0.87 -10.58
N GLU A 252 -6.61 0.90 -11.91
CA GLU A 252 -7.63 1.16 -12.92
C GLU A 252 -8.07 -0.16 -13.57
N ASN A 253 -9.33 -0.24 -13.97
CA ASN A 253 -9.88 -1.43 -14.60
C ASN A 253 -10.78 -1.02 -15.77
N VAL A 254 -10.80 -1.81 -16.86
CA VAL A 254 -11.62 -1.55 -18.05
C VAL A 254 -13.13 -1.61 -17.70
N ASP A 255 -13.52 -2.58 -16.85
CA ASP A 255 -14.93 -2.90 -16.59
C ASP A 255 -15.43 -2.46 -15.21
N LYS A 256 -14.56 -1.89 -14.35
CA LYS A 256 -14.89 -1.57 -12.95
C LYS A 256 -14.38 -0.18 -12.58
N ARG A 257 -14.95 0.39 -11.52
CA ARG A 257 -14.42 1.62 -10.93
C ARG A 257 -12.97 1.42 -10.48
N ALA A 258 -12.17 2.47 -10.58
CA ALA A 258 -10.82 2.52 -10.02
C ALA A 258 -10.86 2.17 -8.52
N LEU A 259 -9.79 1.56 -8.03
CA LEU A 259 -9.66 1.25 -6.61
C LEU A 259 -9.53 2.54 -5.80
N THR A 260 -10.13 2.55 -4.62
CA THR A 260 -9.84 3.57 -3.61
C THR A 260 -8.45 3.35 -3.02
N GLU A 261 -7.87 4.38 -2.41
CA GLU A 261 -6.56 4.27 -1.74
C GLU A 261 -6.58 3.19 -0.66
N GLU A 262 -7.63 3.14 0.15
CA GLU A 262 -7.83 2.13 1.19
C GLU A 262 -7.85 0.70 0.62
N GLU A 263 -8.60 0.47 -0.46
CA GLU A 263 -8.70 -0.85 -1.08
C GLU A 263 -7.39 -1.26 -1.76
N ALA A 264 -6.68 -0.33 -2.41
CA ALA A 264 -5.37 -0.58 -2.98
C ALA A 264 -4.33 -0.92 -1.89
N LEU A 265 -4.34 -0.18 -0.78
CA LEU A 265 -3.51 -0.44 0.39
C LEU A 265 -3.80 -1.83 0.98
N ARG A 266 -5.06 -2.14 1.24
CA ARG A 266 -5.50 -3.44 1.78
C ARG A 266 -5.04 -4.61 0.91
N ARG A 267 -5.12 -4.48 -0.43
CA ARG A 267 -4.66 -5.52 -1.35
C ARG A 267 -3.15 -5.63 -1.40
N ALA A 268 -2.44 -4.53 -1.39
CA ALA A 268 -0.98 -4.51 -1.38
C ALA A 268 -0.41 -5.14 -0.09
N GLN A 269 -1.03 -4.91 1.06
CA GLN A 269 -0.62 -5.49 2.34
C GLN A 269 -0.62 -7.02 2.36
N GLN A 270 -1.40 -7.69 1.51
CA GLN A 270 -1.40 -9.16 1.40
C GLN A 270 -0.05 -9.74 0.92
N PHE A 271 0.80 -8.93 0.29
CA PHE A 271 2.12 -9.32 -0.22
C PHE A 271 3.25 -9.04 0.76
N TRP A 272 2.94 -8.29 1.81
CA TRP A 272 3.93 -7.87 2.78
C TRP A 272 4.64 -9.06 3.44
N GLY A 273 5.98 -9.02 3.52
CA GLY A 273 6.81 -10.05 4.12
C GLY A 273 7.16 -11.25 3.21
N TRP A 274 6.56 -11.37 1.98
CA TRP A 274 6.84 -12.56 1.16
C TRP A 274 7.06 -12.30 -0.35
N ALA A 275 6.41 -11.31 -0.98
CA ALA A 275 6.56 -11.07 -2.42
C ALA A 275 6.49 -9.58 -2.78
N PRO A 276 7.18 -9.15 -3.84
CA PRO A 276 7.00 -7.81 -4.38
C PRO A 276 5.67 -7.69 -5.14
N VAL A 277 5.05 -6.51 -5.10
CA VAL A 277 3.86 -6.17 -5.90
C VAL A 277 4.01 -4.82 -6.57
N ALA A 278 3.72 -4.74 -7.87
CA ALA A 278 3.62 -3.51 -8.61
C ALA A 278 2.15 -3.05 -8.65
N LEU A 279 1.88 -1.83 -8.21
CA LEU A 279 0.59 -1.17 -8.44
C LEU A 279 0.71 -0.30 -9.68
N THR A 280 -0.20 -0.45 -10.65
CA THR A 280 -0.14 0.22 -11.95
C THR A 280 -1.44 0.92 -12.29
N ARG A 281 -1.38 1.89 -13.22
CA ARG A 281 -2.56 2.47 -13.89
C ARG A 281 -2.72 1.94 -15.32
N ALA A 282 -2.39 0.68 -15.53
CA ALA A 282 -2.40 0.03 -16.83
C ALA A 282 -3.46 -1.09 -16.86
N PRO A 283 -4.72 -0.81 -17.25
CA PRO A 283 -5.78 -1.81 -17.27
C PRO A 283 -5.61 -2.89 -18.36
N THR A 284 -4.91 -2.58 -19.47
CA THR A 284 -4.71 -3.51 -20.59
C THR A 284 -3.27 -4.02 -20.70
N PHE A 285 -3.06 -5.18 -21.34
CA PHE A 285 -1.72 -5.73 -21.56
C PHE A 285 -0.84 -4.87 -22.48
N ARG A 286 -1.46 -4.13 -23.42
CA ARG A 286 -0.79 -3.12 -24.23
C ARG A 286 -0.17 -2.03 -23.37
N GLU A 287 -0.94 -1.49 -22.42
CA GLU A 287 -0.46 -0.48 -21.47
C GLU A 287 0.56 -1.06 -20.48
N LYS A 288 0.33 -2.28 -19.99
CA LYS A 288 1.29 -2.98 -19.11
C LYS A 288 2.63 -3.19 -19.82
N ALA A 289 2.64 -3.58 -21.09
CA ALA A 289 3.87 -3.78 -21.85
C ALA A 289 4.65 -2.47 -22.07
N ARG A 290 3.96 -1.35 -22.31
CA ARG A 290 4.58 -0.02 -22.39
C ARG A 290 5.17 0.42 -21.04
N LEU A 291 4.55 0.01 -19.95
CA LEU A 291 4.93 0.38 -18.60
C LEU A 291 6.07 -0.52 -18.05
N LEU A 292 6.02 -1.81 -18.38
CA LEU A 292 6.89 -2.88 -17.88
C LEU A 292 7.57 -3.63 -19.04
N PRO A 293 8.40 -2.95 -19.85
CA PRO A 293 9.01 -3.56 -21.04
C PRO A 293 9.97 -4.70 -20.64
N GLY A 294 10.07 -5.72 -21.52
CA GLY A 294 10.93 -6.88 -21.33
C GLY A 294 10.42 -7.92 -20.33
N CYS A 295 9.24 -7.71 -19.73
CA CYS A 295 8.66 -8.65 -18.78
C CYS A 295 7.89 -9.78 -19.46
N THR A 296 7.84 -10.95 -18.79
CA THR A 296 6.96 -12.06 -19.17
C THR A 296 5.71 -12.03 -18.30
N PHE A 297 4.55 -11.78 -18.92
CA PHE A 297 3.26 -11.78 -18.23
C PHE A 297 2.77 -13.21 -17.99
N ILE A 298 2.50 -13.55 -16.73
CA ILE A 298 2.00 -14.86 -16.34
C ILE A 298 0.48 -14.78 -16.28
N VAL A 299 -0.21 -15.54 -17.12
CA VAL A 299 -1.66 -15.45 -17.29
C VAL A 299 -2.30 -16.83 -17.29
N GLY A 300 -3.56 -16.91 -16.88
CA GLY A 300 -4.36 -18.13 -17.05
C GLY A 300 -4.95 -18.22 -18.46
N TYR A 301 -5.38 -19.44 -18.84
CA TYR A 301 -6.03 -19.73 -20.11
C TYR A 301 -7.12 -18.74 -20.50
N ASP A 302 -8.06 -18.43 -19.60
CA ASP A 302 -9.16 -17.49 -19.90
C ASP A 302 -8.65 -16.08 -20.27
N THR A 303 -7.54 -15.65 -19.65
CA THR A 303 -6.92 -14.36 -19.94
C THR A 303 -6.21 -14.43 -21.30
N ALA A 304 -5.50 -15.51 -21.60
CA ALA A 304 -4.86 -15.72 -22.91
C ALA A 304 -5.89 -15.66 -24.05
N VAL A 305 -7.04 -16.33 -23.88
CA VAL A 305 -8.16 -16.24 -24.85
C VAL A 305 -8.64 -14.81 -25.04
N ARG A 306 -8.75 -14.02 -23.96
CA ARG A 306 -9.18 -12.60 -24.05
C ARG A 306 -8.17 -11.72 -24.77
N ILE A 307 -6.87 -11.94 -24.56
CA ILE A 307 -5.79 -11.16 -25.18
C ILE A 307 -5.85 -11.27 -26.71
N VAL A 308 -6.29 -12.40 -27.27
CA VAL A 308 -6.39 -12.62 -28.73
C VAL A 308 -7.82 -12.55 -29.26
N ALA A 309 -8.77 -12.13 -28.47
CA ALA A 309 -10.17 -12.03 -28.89
C ALA A 309 -10.51 -10.61 -29.36
N GLU A 310 -10.81 -10.45 -30.64
CA GLU A 310 -11.12 -9.17 -31.31
C GLU A 310 -12.16 -8.33 -30.56
N ARG A 311 -13.16 -8.97 -29.92
CA ARG A 311 -14.24 -8.30 -29.18
C ARG A 311 -13.77 -7.39 -28.02
N TYR A 312 -12.52 -7.49 -27.59
CA TYR A 312 -11.92 -6.64 -26.55
C TYR A 312 -11.11 -5.48 -27.11
N TYR A 313 -11.14 -5.28 -28.43
CA TYR A 313 -10.44 -4.23 -29.17
C TYR A 313 -11.41 -3.45 -30.04
N ALA A 314 -10.98 -2.32 -30.54
CA ALA A 314 -11.81 -1.54 -31.49
C ALA A 314 -12.01 -2.27 -32.82
N SER A 315 -11.04 -3.12 -33.22
CA SER A 315 -11.08 -3.94 -34.45
C SER A 315 -10.02 -5.03 -34.41
N ALA A 316 -10.08 -5.99 -35.35
CA ALA A 316 -9.03 -6.97 -35.57
C ALA A 316 -7.66 -6.33 -35.82
N ALA A 317 -7.62 -5.22 -36.57
CA ALA A 317 -6.38 -4.47 -36.81
C ALA A 317 -5.80 -3.86 -35.53
N ASP A 318 -6.64 -3.31 -34.65
CA ASP A 318 -6.22 -2.79 -33.35
C ASP A 318 -5.69 -3.89 -32.41
N MET A 319 -6.31 -5.08 -32.43
CA MET A 319 -5.80 -6.25 -31.71
C MET A 319 -4.39 -6.64 -32.21
N GLN A 320 -4.21 -6.74 -33.53
CA GLN A 320 -2.90 -7.07 -34.10
C GLN A 320 -1.84 -6.02 -33.76
N GLU A 321 -2.20 -4.74 -33.80
CA GLU A 321 -1.30 -3.65 -33.42
C GLU A 321 -0.91 -3.73 -31.94
N ALA A 322 -1.88 -4.02 -31.05
CA ALA A 322 -1.60 -4.21 -29.64
C ALA A 322 -0.63 -5.38 -29.40
N LEU A 323 -0.78 -6.51 -30.11
CA LEU A 323 0.13 -7.64 -30.00
C LEU A 323 1.53 -7.33 -30.57
N ARG A 324 1.63 -6.53 -31.63
CA ARG A 324 2.92 -6.03 -32.15
C ARG A 324 3.60 -5.14 -31.14
N GLU A 325 2.90 -4.18 -30.54
CA GLU A 325 3.46 -3.31 -29.50
C GLU A 325 3.96 -4.11 -28.29
N ILE A 326 3.23 -5.15 -27.86
CA ILE A 326 3.67 -6.04 -26.77
C ILE A 326 4.96 -6.76 -27.16
N ARG A 327 5.05 -7.29 -28.38
CA ARG A 327 6.25 -7.94 -28.93
C ARG A 327 7.42 -6.97 -28.99
N ASP A 328 7.20 -5.79 -29.53
CA ASP A 328 8.23 -4.78 -29.77
C ASP A 328 8.74 -4.18 -28.44
N ALA A 329 7.91 -4.20 -27.39
CA ALA A 329 8.34 -3.94 -26.01
C ALA A 329 9.17 -5.09 -25.40
N GLY A 330 9.43 -6.18 -26.14
CA GLY A 330 10.17 -7.35 -25.64
C GLY A 330 9.39 -8.20 -24.62
N CYS A 331 8.06 -8.03 -24.56
CA CYS A 331 7.21 -8.76 -23.62
C CYS A 331 6.72 -10.09 -24.21
N HIS A 332 6.47 -11.06 -23.35
CA HIS A 332 5.96 -12.38 -23.67
C HIS A 332 4.85 -12.79 -22.69
N PHE A 333 4.16 -13.89 -22.99
CA PHE A 333 3.16 -14.50 -22.13
C PHE A 333 3.54 -15.92 -21.74
N LEU A 334 3.47 -16.23 -20.45
CA LEU A 334 3.55 -17.57 -19.91
C LEU A 334 2.16 -17.99 -19.45
N VAL A 335 1.59 -19.00 -20.09
CA VAL A 335 0.16 -19.36 -19.99
C VAL A 335 -0.04 -20.60 -19.16
N ALA A 336 -0.79 -20.47 -18.06
CA ALA A 336 -1.24 -21.61 -17.25
C ALA A 336 -2.55 -22.18 -17.77
N GLY A 337 -2.63 -23.49 -17.88
CA GLY A 337 -3.87 -24.20 -18.19
C GLY A 337 -4.91 -24.09 -17.07
N ARG A 338 -6.18 -24.40 -17.41
CA ARG A 338 -7.30 -24.31 -16.47
C ARG A 338 -8.35 -25.39 -16.71
N ALA A 339 -8.87 -25.97 -15.63
CA ALA A 339 -10.07 -26.80 -15.68
C ALA A 339 -11.32 -25.91 -15.83
N ARG A 340 -12.17 -26.23 -16.81
CA ARG A 340 -13.46 -25.59 -17.03
C ARG A 340 -14.48 -26.63 -17.46
N GLU A 341 -15.62 -26.70 -16.80
CA GLU A 341 -16.72 -27.61 -17.14
C GLU A 341 -16.26 -29.10 -17.31
N GLY A 342 -15.33 -29.53 -16.44
CA GLY A 342 -14.77 -30.90 -16.47
C GLY A 342 -13.66 -31.14 -17.50
N THR A 343 -13.34 -30.16 -18.36
CA THR A 343 -12.26 -30.24 -19.34
C THR A 343 -11.08 -29.34 -18.93
N PHE A 344 -9.85 -29.88 -19.07
CA PHE A 344 -8.65 -29.07 -18.83
C PHE A 344 -8.18 -28.44 -20.13
N HIS A 345 -8.17 -27.12 -20.17
CA HIS A 345 -7.74 -26.33 -21.33
C HIS A 345 -6.30 -25.85 -21.15
N THR A 346 -5.55 -25.85 -22.24
CA THR A 346 -4.14 -25.48 -22.31
C THR A 346 -3.92 -24.39 -23.36
N LEU A 347 -2.68 -23.99 -23.58
CA LEU A 347 -2.33 -23.03 -24.63
C LEU A 347 -2.72 -23.54 -26.03
N ALA A 348 -2.74 -24.86 -26.25
CA ALA A 348 -3.14 -25.45 -27.53
C ALA A 348 -4.59 -25.15 -27.90
N ASP A 349 -5.46 -24.89 -26.90
CA ASP A 349 -6.87 -24.55 -27.11
C ASP A 349 -7.12 -23.05 -27.32
N VAL A 350 -6.08 -22.20 -27.23
CA VAL A 350 -6.18 -20.75 -27.48
C VAL A 350 -6.06 -20.49 -28.98
N PRO A 351 -7.00 -19.78 -29.62
CA PRO A 351 -6.98 -19.48 -31.06
C PRO A 351 -5.93 -18.41 -31.40
N LEU A 352 -4.65 -18.75 -31.27
CA LEU A 352 -3.54 -17.84 -31.52
C LEU A 352 -3.37 -17.55 -33.01
N PRO A 353 -3.32 -16.28 -33.44
CA PRO A 353 -2.87 -15.94 -34.78
C PRO A 353 -1.42 -16.39 -34.98
N GLU A 354 -1.11 -16.99 -36.16
CA GLU A 354 0.20 -17.58 -36.41
C GLU A 354 1.38 -16.62 -36.23
N GLU A 355 1.20 -15.35 -36.63
CA GLU A 355 2.19 -14.26 -36.47
C GLU A 355 2.62 -14.03 -35.02
N PHE A 356 1.74 -14.32 -34.04
CA PHE A 356 1.96 -14.02 -32.63
C PHE A 356 2.17 -15.26 -31.75
N ARG A 357 2.22 -16.45 -32.34
CA ARG A 357 2.37 -17.70 -31.60
C ARG A 357 3.64 -17.72 -30.74
N SER A 358 4.72 -17.11 -31.21
CA SER A 358 5.99 -17.01 -30.48
C SER A 358 5.95 -16.12 -29.22
N LEU A 359 4.91 -15.28 -29.08
CA LEU A 359 4.71 -14.48 -27.86
C LEU A 359 4.23 -15.31 -26.67
N PHE A 360 3.69 -16.52 -26.92
CA PHE A 360 3.02 -17.33 -25.90
C PHE A 360 3.79 -18.62 -25.66
N GLN A 361 4.06 -18.91 -24.39
CA GLN A 361 4.65 -20.16 -23.93
C GLN A 361 3.72 -20.82 -22.91
N GLU A 362 3.61 -22.15 -22.97
CA GLU A 362 2.79 -22.92 -22.04
C GLU A 362 3.53 -23.22 -20.74
N ILE A 363 2.84 -23.12 -19.60
CA ILE A 363 3.24 -23.79 -18.36
C ILE A 363 2.77 -25.25 -18.46
N PRO A 364 3.71 -26.24 -18.47
CA PRO A 364 3.31 -27.63 -18.56
C PRO A 364 2.30 -28.03 -17.48
N PRO A 365 1.19 -28.72 -17.80
CA PRO A 365 0.18 -29.16 -16.85
C PRO A 365 0.72 -30.02 -15.69
N ALA A 366 1.84 -30.70 -15.94
CA ALA A 366 2.52 -31.49 -14.91
C ALA A 366 3.16 -30.65 -13.81
N LEU A 367 3.52 -29.39 -14.10
CA LEU A 367 4.12 -28.44 -13.12
C LEU A 367 3.09 -27.61 -12.39
N PHE A 368 2.02 -27.23 -13.09
CA PHE A 368 0.95 -26.43 -12.51
C PHE A 368 -0.42 -26.83 -13.05
N ARG A 369 -1.30 -27.24 -12.14
CA ARG A 369 -2.70 -27.51 -12.42
C ARG A 369 -3.56 -26.91 -11.30
N LEU A 370 -4.43 -25.99 -11.64
CA LEU A 370 -5.39 -25.40 -10.71
C LEU A 370 -6.82 -25.79 -11.13
N ASP A 371 -7.46 -26.59 -10.31
CA ASP A 371 -8.84 -27.06 -10.53
C ASP A 371 -9.89 -26.16 -9.87
N LEU A 372 -9.45 -25.09 -9.14
CA LEU A 372 -10.33 -24.14 -8.44
C LEU A 372 -10.18 -22.72 -8.99
N SER A 373 -11.30 -22.02 -9.16
CA SER A 373 -11.31 -20.61 -9.56
C SER A 373 -11.38 -19.69 -8.34
N SER A 374 -10.86 -18.45 -8.46
CA SER A 374 -11.04 -17.40 -7.45
C SER A 374 -12.53 -17.10 -7.16
N THR A 375 -13.43 -17.41 -8.08
CA THR A 375 -14.88 -17.27 -7.91
C THR A 375 -15.45 -18.37 -7.01
N GLU A 376 -15.00 -19.61 -7.20
CA GLU A 376 -15.38 -20.75 -6.34
C GLU A 376 -14.82 -20.63 -4.94
N LEU A 377 -13.59 -20.11 -4.80
CA LEU A 377 -12.98 -19.82 -3.49
C LEU A 377 -13.76 -18.72 -2.75
N ARG A 378 -14.20 -17.67 -3.43
CA ARG A 378 -15.05 -16.63 -2.84
C ARG A 378 -16.43 -17.16 -2.41
N ALA A 379 -17.03 -18.01 -3.22
CA ALA A 379 -18.30 -18.65 -2.87
C ALA A 379 -18.14 -19.52 -1.61
N ARG A 380 -17.11 -20.34 -1.51
CA ARG A 380 -16.82 -21.16 -0.33
C ARG A 380 -16.53 -20.32 0.92
N GLN A 381 -15.77 -19.24 0.81
CA GLN A 381 -15.51 -18.32 1.94
C GLN A 381 -16.79 -17.61 2.39
N HIS A 382 -17.68 -17.28 1.46
CA HIS A 382 -18.99 -16.68 1.81
C HIS A 382 -19.89 -17.70 2.51
N ASP A 383 -19.92 -18.93 2.03
CA ASP A 383 -20.70 -20.02 2.63
C ASP A 383 -20.15 -20.40 4.02
N ASP A 384 -18.82 -20.46 4.19
CA ASP A 384 -18.16 -20.71 5.48
C ASP A 384 -18.41 -19.56 6.48
N ALA A 385 -18.41 -18.30 6.03
CA ALA A 385 -18.72 -17.14 6.87
C ALA A 385 -20.18 -17.11 7.32
N VAL A 386 -21.11 -17.55 6.44
CA VAL A 386 -22.54 -17.66 6.75
C VAL A 386 -22.82 -18.87 7.67
N ALA A 387 -22.08 -19.98 7.48
CA ALA A 387 -22.25 -21.20 8.26
C ALA A 387 -21.61 -21.13 9.67
N ASN A 388 -20.62 -20.24 9.88
CA ASN A 388 -19.90 -20.18 11.16
C ASN A 388 -19.50 -18.72 11.53
N PRO A 389 -20.47 -17.87 11.92
CA PRO A 389 -20.24 -16.46 12.25
C PRO A 389 -19.34 -16.22 13.47
N GLU A 390 -19.07 -17.25 14.28
CA GLU A 390 -18.22 -17.15 15.47
C GLU A 390 -16.71 -17.21 15.17
N ARG A 391 -16.29 -17.68 13.98
CA ARG A 391 -14.87 -17.70 13.59
C ARG A 391 -14.30 -16.35 13.16
N LEU A 392 -15.14 -15.32 13.06
CA LEU A 392 -14.73 -13.95 12.73
C LEU A 392 -14.52 -13.07 13.97
N ARG A 393 -14.61 -13.62 15.17
CA ARG A 393 -14.19 -12.92 16.38
C ARG A 393 -12.69 -13.19 16.56
N PRO A 394 -11.82 -12.17 16.54
CA PRO A 394 -10.46 -12.35 17.01
C PRO A 394 -10.53 -12.82 18.47
N ASP A 395 -9.74 -13.82 18.79
CA ASP A 395 -9.69 -14.46 20.09
C ASP A 395 -9.66 -13.44 21.23
N ALA A 396 -10.49 -13.73 22.25
CA ALA A 396 -10.68 -12.93 23.44
C ALA A 396 -9.43 -12.90 24.32
#